data_1f8ce833b227f4bc56a2a0982b65d00e
#
_entry.id   1f8ce833b227f4bc56a2a0982b65d00e
#
_cell.length_a   1.000
_cell.length_b   1.000
_cell.length_c   1.000
_cell.angle_alpha   90.00
_cell.angle_beta   90.00
_cell.angle_gamma   90.00
#
_symmetry.space_group_name_H-M   'P 1'
#
loop_
_entity.id
_entity.type
_entity.pdbx_description
1 polymer ?
#
loop_
_entity_poly.entity_id
_entity_poly.type
_entity_poly.pdbx_seq_one_letter_code
_entity_poly.pdbx_strand_id
1 'polypeptide(L)'
;MPEKPHLNIMTAGHVDCGKSTLIGRLLYDTGALKEEEMRKFREAAKELKKETFEFAFVMDIHKEERERGLTIDLMHKPFQTNKWYFTIIDCPGHRDFVKNMITGASQADAAIFVVSAKEGEGVQEQTKEHAWLMKVLGIPQMIVVLNKMDTVNYDEKRFNQVKEEATKLLKTIGYKTEAIPFIPISAYVGDNVAKKSTKMVWYKGPSLVEALDAHITMPEKPVAKPLRWPVQDVYTITGVGTVPVGRVETGVMKVNDVLQFEPAGVKGEIKSIEMHHQQIPEAKPGDNVGVNVRGVSKEQIRRGDVAGHATNPPTVVKEFTAQIVVLQHPTVITKGYTPVFHCHTSSIACQ
;
A
#
# COMPACT_ATOMS: atom_id res chain seq x y z
N MET A 1 -2.87 -15.88 -22.63
CA MET A 1 -1.98 -14.71 -22.70
C MET A 1 -0.87 -14.95 -21.71
N PRO A 2 0.40 -14.55 -21.96
CA PRO A 2 1.42 -14.64 -20.94
C PRO A 2 0.95 -13.87 -19.71
N GLU A 3 1.12 -14.47 -18.54
CA GLU A 3 0.70 -13.89 -17.27
C GLU A 3 1.51 -12.61 -17.04
N LYS A 4 0.82 -11.47 -16.89
CA LYS A 4 1.48 -10.19 -16.66
C LYS A 4 2.21 -10.22 -15.33
N PRO A 5 3.43 -9.66 -15.24
CA PRO A 5 4.14 -9.61 -13.98
C PRO A 5 3.38 -8.79 -12.94
N HIS A 6 3.38 -9.29 -11.70
CA HIS A 6 2.64 -8.73 -10.57
C HIS A 6 3.47 -7.76 -9.75
N LEU A 7 2.86 -6.65 -9.34
CA LEU A 7 3.41 -5.63 -8.46
C LEU A 7 2.37 -5.14 -7.45
N ASN A 8 2.84 -4.83 -6.25
CA ASN A 8 2.03 -4.18 -5.23
C ASN A 8 2.26 -2.66 -5.26
N ILE A 9 1.20 -1.89 -5.34
CA ILE A 9 1.27 -0.43 -5.33
C ILE A 9 0.40 0.14 -4.22
N MET A 10 0.94 1.05 -3.41
CA MET A 10 0.18 1.71 -2.37
C MET A 10 -0.22 3.13 -2.74
N THR A 11 -1.28 3.64 -2.11
CA THR A 11 -1.56 5.08 -2.10
C THR A 11 -1.11 5.71 -0.79
N ALA A 12 -0.52 6.88 -0.87
CA ALA A 12 -0.11 7.67 0.28
C ALA A 12 -0.45 9.15 0.09
N GLY A 13 -0.67 9.88 1.17
CA GLY A 13 -1.00 11.30 1.15
C GLY A 13 -1.91 11.67 2.31
N HIS A 14 -2.14 12.96 2.49
CA HIS A 14 -2.97 13.51 3.57
C HIS A 14 -4.41 12.95 3.56
N VAL A 15 -5.11 13.06 4.69
CA VAL A 15 -6.57 12.83 4.75
C VAL A 15 -7.26 13.75 3.73
N ASP A 16 -8.33 13.28 3.13
CA ASP A 16 -9.16 14.02 2.16
C ASP A 16 -8.44 14.48 0.87
N CYS A 17 -7.17 14.13 0.63
CA CYS A 17 -6.52 14.43 -0.66
C CYS A 17 -7.09 13.60 -1.83
N GLY A 18 -7.98 12.63 -1.56
CA GLY A 18 -8.71 11.84 -2.55
C GLY A 18 -8.05 10.53 -2.95
N LYS A 19 -7.34 9.84 -2.03
CA LYS A 19 -6.73 8.52 -2.27
C LYS A 19 -7.76 7.46 -2.67
N SER A 20 -8.73 7.19 -1.81
CA SER A 20 -9.78 6.17 -2.07
C SER A 20 -10.63 6.52 -3.28
N THR A 21 -10.92 7.81 -3.52
CA THR A 21 -11.59 8.27 -4.75
C THR A 21 -10.76 7.94 -5.99
N LEU A 22 -9.45 8.19 -5.94
CA LEU A 22 -8.54 7.87 -7.05
C LEU A 22 -8.49 6.38 -7.33
N ILE A 23 -8.42 5.55 -6.29
CA ILE A 23 -8.41 4.10 -6.44
C ILE A 23 -9.72 3.62 -7.07
N GLY A 24 -10.87 4.02 -6.52
CA GLY A 24 -12.18 3.64 -7.07
C GLY A 24 -12.31 4.06 -8.53
N ARG A 25 -11.87 5.26 -8.88
CA ARG A 25 -11.84 5.76 -10.26
C ARG A 25 -10.90 4.93 -11.15
N LEU A 26 -9.71 4.63 -10.68
CA LEU A 26 -8.73 3.82 -11.41
C LEU A 26 -9.28 2.42 -11.69
N LEU A 27 -9.88 1.76 -10.69
CA LEU A 27 -10.51 0.45 -10.83
C LEU A 27 -11.66 0.46 -11.85
N TYR A 28 -12.47 1.51 -11.83
CA TYR A 28 -13.57 1.68 -12.78
C TYR A 28 -13.04 1.92 -14.20
N ASP A 29 -12.13 2.87 -14.38
CA ASP A 29 -11.60 3.25 -15.69
C ASP A 29 -10.75 2.13 -16.35
N THR A 30 -10.14 1.25 -15.56
CA THR A 30 -9.39 0.08 -16.04
C THR A 30 -10.26 -1.16 -16.25
N GLY A 31 -11.56 -1.08 -15.93
CA GLY A 31 -12.51 -2.19 -16.07
C GLY A 31 -12.42 -3.27 -15.00
N ALA A 32 -11.64 -3.04 -13.94
CA ALA A 32 -11.57 -3.93 -12.78
C ALA A 32 -12.85 -3.87 -11.93
N LEU A 33 -13.59 -2.76 -12.00
CA LEU A 33 -14.88 -2.57 -11.37
C LEU A 33 -15.96 -2.45 -12.47
N LYS A 34 -17.00 -3.30 -12.39
CA LYS A 34 -18.10 -3.31 -13.36
C LYS A 34 -19.12 -2.21 -13.07
N GLU A 35 -19.81 -1.73 -14.12
CA GLU A 35 -20.87 -0.71 -13.99
C GLU A 35 -21.99 -1.10 -13.02
N GLU A 36 -22.35 -2.40 -12.97
CA GLU A 36 -23.37 -2.90 -12.04
C GLU A 36 -22.96 -2.73 -10.57
N GLU A 37 -21.67 -2.95 -10.27
CA GLU A 37 -21.12 -2.75 -8.92
C GLU A 37 -21.04 -1.26 -8.61
N MET A 38 -20.58 -0.45 -9.56
CA MET A 38 -20.51 1.01 -9.41
C MET A 38 -21.89 1.62 -9.15
N ARG A 39 -22.95 1.09 -9.78
CA ARG A 39 -24.32 1.55 -9.53
C ARG A 39 -24.74 1.37 -8.07
N LYS A 40 -24.39 0.25 -7.45
CA LYS A 40 -24.67 0.02 -6.01
C LYS A 40 -23.97 1.04 -5.12
N PHE A 41 -22.72 1.39 -5.43
CA PHE A 41 -21.98 2.42 -4.67
C PHE A 41 -22.57 3.82 -4.87
N ARG A 42 -23.02 4.17 -6.07
CA ARG A 42 -23.75 5.42 -6.33
C ARG A 42 -25.06 5.51 -5.55
N GLU A 43 -25.83 4.43 -5.49
CA GLU A 43 -27.06 4.36 -4.70
C GLU A 43 -26.77 4.54 -3.21
N ALA A 44 -25.77 3.83 -2.67
CA ALA A 44 -25.35 3.98 -1.27
C ALA A 44 -24.83 5.39 -0.94
N ALA A 45 -24.10 6.03 -1.86
CA ALA A 45 -23.62 7.39 -1.69
C ALA A 45 -24.77 8.42 -1.65
N LYS A 46 -25.82 8.21 -2.46
CA LYS A 46 -27.04 9.05 -2.43
C LYS A 46 -27.80 8.89 -1.12
N GLU A 47 -27.98 7.66 -0.63
CA GLU A 47 -28.66 7.40 0.65
C GLU A 47 -27.98 8.13 1.82
N LEU A 48 -26.65 8.19 1.81
CA LEU A 48 -25.83 8.87 2.83
C LEU A 48 -25.63 10.39 2.55
N LYS A 49 -26.22 10.93 1.48
CA LYS A 49 -26.06 12.33 1.03
C LYS A 49 -24.58 12.70 0.79
N LYS A 50 -23.80 11.75 0.31
CA LYS A 50 -22.36 11.87 0.02
C LYS A 50 -22.05 11.52 -1.44
N GLU A 51 -22.75 12.10 -2.38
CA GLU A 51 -22.68 11.77 -3.82
C GLU A 51 -21.26 11.86 -4.40
N THR A 52 -20.44 12.79 -3.91
CA THR A 52 -19.05 12.96 -4.35
C THR A 52 -18.12 11.85 -3.87
N PHE A 53 -18.57 10.96 -2.97
CA PHE A 53 -17.79 9.84 -2.40
C PHE A 53 -18.08 8.50 -3.09
N GLU A 54 -18.85 8.47 -4.19
CA GLU A 54 -19.23 7.22 -4.87
C GLU A 54 -18.03 6.32 -5.20
N PHE A 55 -16.91 6.88 -5.65
CA PHE A 55 -15.67 6.15 -5.92
C PHE A 55 -14.91 5.76 -4.64
N ALA A 56 -14.97 6.57 -3.58
CA ALA A 56 -14.35 6.23 -2.32
C ALA A 56 -15.01 5.00 -1.67
N PHE A 57 -16.33 4.88 -1.79
CA PHE A 57 -17.10 3.76 -1.26
C PHE A 57 -16.73 2.39 -1.85
N VAL A 58 -16.03 2.36 -2.97
CA VAL A 58 -15.45 1.14 -3.56
C VAL A 58 -14.41 0.51 -2.62
N MET A 59 -13.70 1.35 -1.86
CA MET A 59 -12.67 0.92 -0.92
C MET A 59 -13.20 0.82 0.52
N ASP A 60 -14.25 1.56 0.88
CA ASP A 60 -14.81 1.58 2.22
C ASP A 60 -15.79 0.40 2.42
N ILE A 61 -15.32 -0.70 3.01
CA ILE A 61 -16.17 -1.88 3.29
C ILE A 61 -17.05 -1.65 4.51
N HIS A 62 -16.48 -1.07 5.56
CA HIS A 62 -17.18 -0.90 6.82
C HIS A 62 -18.14 0.29 6.79
N LYS A 63 -19.33 0.10 7.39
CA LYS A 63 -20.32 1.16 7.50
C LYS A 63 -19.75 2.39 8.19
N GLU A 64 -18.90 2.20 9.21
CA GLU A 64 -18.24 3.28 9.94
C GLU A 64 -17.29 4.10 9.05
N GLU A 65 -16.56 3.48 8.13
CA GLU A 65 -15.70 4.16 7.17
C GLU A 65 -16.53 5.07 6.25
N ARG A 66 -17.66 4.55 5.73
CA ARG A 66 -18.59 5.31 4.86
C ARG A 66 -19.25 6.47 5.60
N GLU A 67 -19.64 6.26 6.86
CA GLU A 67 -20.26 7.30 7.68
C GLU A 67 -19.25 8.39 8.05
N ARG A 68 -18.03 8.04 8.38
CA ARG A 68 -16.96 8.97 8.76
C ARG A 68 -16.25 9.58 7.53
N GLY A 69 -16.18 8.85 6.41
CA GLY A 69 -15.41 9.22 5.22
C GLY A 69 -13.91 9.05 5.43
N LEU A 70 -13.50 8.12 6.31
CA LEU A 70 -12.10 7.86 6.64
C LEU A 70 -11.80 6.38 6.47
N THR A 71 -10.74 6.05 5.76
CA THR A 71 -10.21 4.68 5.64
C THR A 71 -9.53 4.30 6.96
N ILE A 72 -9.92 3.18 7.53
CA ILE A 72 -9.40 2.63 8.79
C ILE A 72 -8.50 1.43 8.50
N ASP A 73 -8.99 0.49 7.71
CA ASP A 73 -8.31 -0.77 7.42
C ASP A 73 -7.65 -0.78 6.05
N LEU A 74 -6.66 -1.66 5.89
CA LEU A 74 -5.99 -1.88 4.61
C LEU A 74 -6.89 -2.65 3.65
N MET A 75 -7.06 -2.10 2.46
CA MET A 75 -7.80 -2.74 1.39
C MET A 75 -6.90 -3.09 0.22
N HIS A 76 -7.08 -4.29 -0.31
CA HIS A 76 -6.33 -4.80 -1.44
C HIS A 76 -7.28 -5.06 -2.61
N LYS A 77 -7.06 -4.42 -3.75
CA LYS A 77 -7.86 -4.63 -4.97
C LYS A 77 -6.94 -4.85 -6.17
N PRO A 78 -7.21 -5.88 -6.99
CA PRO A 78 -6.43 -6.10 -8.20
C PRO A 78 -6.93 -5.21 -9.34
N PHE A 79 -6.01 -4.77 -10.20
CA PHE A 79 -6.31 -4.18 -11.50
C PHE A 79 -5.19 -4.46 -12.50
N GLN A 80 -5.45 -4.23 -13.78
CA GLN A 80 -4.47 -4.47 -14.83
C GLN A 80 -4.28 -3.23 -15.69
N THR A 81 -3.03 -3.02 -16.09
CA THR A 81 -2.64 -2.09 -17.15
C THR A 81 -2.22 -2.90 -18.40
N ASN A 82 -1.69 -2.24 -19.42
CA ASN A 82 -1.16 -2.95 -20.57
C ASN A 82 0.04 -3.85 -20.21
N LYS A 83 0.91 -3.39 -19.30
CA LYS A 83 2.18 -4.05 -18.94
C LYS A 83 2.08 -4.89 -17.69
N TRP A 84 1.32 -4.46 -16.67
CA TRP A 84 1.35 -4.98 -15.32
C TRP A 84 0.02 -5.53 -14.82
N TYR A 85 0.11 -6.46 -13.90
CA TYR A 85 -0.95 -6.83 -12.98
C TYR A 85 -0.64 -6.21 -11.61
N PHE A 86 -1.46 -5.29 -11.15
CA PHE A 86 -1.25 -4.60 -9.88
C PHE A 86 -2.22 -5.09 -8.80
N THR A 87 -1.71 -5.19 -7.56
CA THR A 87 -2.54 -5.12 -6.36
C THR A 87 -2.40 -3.74 -5.75
N ILE A 88 -3.45 -2.93 -5.78
CA ILE A 88 -3.45 -1.62 -5.13
C ILE A 88 -3.85 -1.76 -3.67
N ILE A 89 -3.08 -1.09 -2.80
CA ILE A 89 -3.25 -1.08 -1.35
C ILE A 89 -3.70 0.31 -0.95
N ASP A 90 -4.94 0.44 -0.47
CA ASP A 90 -5.42 1.70 0.11
C ASP A 90 -4.92 1.82 1.54
N CYS A 91 -4.11 2.85 1.78
CA CYS A 91 -3.54 3.13 3.08
C CYS A 91 -4.28 4.29 3.75
N PRO A 92 -4.69 4.14 5.03
CA PRO A 92 -5.34 5.21 5.76
C PRO A 92 -4.45 6.46 5.81
N GLY A 93 -5.10 7.63 5.67
CA GLY A 93 -4.41 8.93 5.69
C GLY A 93 -4.29 9.52 7.08
N HIS A 94 -5.10 9.06 8.03
CA HIS A 94 -5.18 9.65 9.36
C HIS A 94 -4.06 9.13 10.28
N ARG A 95 -3.45 10.02 11.08
CA ARG A 95 -2.34 9.69 11.99
C ARG A 95 -2.66 8.59 12.99
N ASP A 96 -3.92 8.44 13.40
CA ASP A 96 -4.33 7.40 14.34
C ASP A 96 -4.20 5.98 13.74
N PHE A 97 -4.13 5.88 12.42
CA PHE A 97 -4.02 4.63 11.67
C PHE A 97 -2.63 4.42 11.02
N VAL A 98 -1.62 5.16 11.46
CA VAL A 98 -0.24 5.04 10.96
C VAL A 98 0.28 3.60 11.01
N LYS A 99 -0.12 2.81 12.02
CA LYS A 99 0.22 1.38 12.10
C LYS A 99 -0.24 0.59 10.87
N ASN A 100 -1.46 0.83 10.42
CA ASN A 100 -1.99 0.19 9.21
C ASN A 100 -1.28 0.72 7.96
N MET A 101 -0.99 2.01 7.89
CA MET A 101 -0.20 2.61 6.81
C MET A 101 1.20 1.98 6.72
N ILE A 102 1.91 1.77 7.83
CA ILE A 102 3.21 1.10 7.87
C ILE A 102 3.11 -0.33 7.33
N THR A 103 2.07 -1.07 7.75
CA THR A 103 1.84 -2.44 7.27
C THR A 103 1.56 -2.49 5.77
N GLY A 104 0.77 -1.56 5.25
CA GLY A 104 0.50 -1.47 3.80
C GLY A 104 1.75 -1.08 3.00
N ALA A 105 2.50 -0.10 3.50
CA ALA A 105 3.72 0.36 2.88
C ALA A 105 4.80 -0.74 2.83
N SER A 106 4.92 -1.57 3.88
CA SER A 106 5.89 -2.68 3.88
C SER A 106 5.63 -3.73 2.80
N GLN A 107 4.42 -3.77 2.23
CA GLN A 107 4.04 -4.70 1.18
C GLN A 107 4.16 -4.10 -0.23
N ALA A 108 4.40 -2.80 -0.35
CA ALA A 108 4.36 -2.10 -1.62
C ALA A 108 5.73 -2.11 -2.34
N ASP A 109 5.69 -2.29 -3.66
CA ASP A 109 6.85 -2.17 -4.56
C ASP A 109 7.00 -0.75 -5.11
N ALA A 110 5.89 0.01 -5.12
CA ALA A 110 5.81 1.38 -5.59
C ALA A 110 4.69 2.14 -4.87
N ALA A 111 4.68 3.46 -5.00
CA ALA A 111 3.64 4.30 -4.42
C ALA A 111 3.02 5.27 -5.43
N ILE A 112 1.72 5.53 -5.28
CA ILE A 112 1.05 6.70 -5.83
C ILE A 112 0.93 7.72 -4.69
N PHE A 113 1.73 8.77 -4.75
CA PHE A 113 1.73 9.82 -3.74
C PHE A 113 0.75 10.93 -4.14
N VAL A 114 -0.33 11.05 -3.39
CA VAL A 114 -1.45 11.94 -3.71
C VAL A 114 -1.33 13.23 -2.91
N VAL A 115 -1.25 14.35 -3.62
CA VAL A 115 -1.25 15.72 -3.05
C VAL A 115 -2.41 16.49 -3.64
N SER A 116 -3.13 17.23 -2.82
CA SER A 116 -4.26 18.03 -3.30
C SER A 116 -3.79 19.34 -3.91
N ALA A 117 -4.35 19.71 -5.07
CA ALA A 117 -4.13 21.02 -5.68
C ALA A 117 -5.14 22.09 -5.20
N LYS A 118 -6.19 21.69 -4.46
CA LYS A 118 -7.20 22.62 -3.97
C LYS A 118 -6.58 23.75 -3.15
N GLU A 119 -7.13 24.96 -3.25
CA GLU A 119 -6.65 26.09 -2.48
C GLU A 119 -6.78 25.86 -0.97
N GLY A 120 -5.76 26.27 -0.20
CA GLY A 120 -5.67 26.00 1.23
C GLY A 120 -5.23 24.57 1.59
N GLU A 121 -5.15 23.68 0.60
CA GLU A 121 -4.57 22.34 0.72
C GLU A 121 -3.15 22.34 0.12
N GLY A 122 -2.61 21.23 -0.30
CA GLY A 122 -1.26 21.11 -0.84
C GLY A 122 -0.41 20.19 0.05
N VAL A 123 0.84 20.59 0.30
CA VAL A 123 1.74 19.82 1.19
C VAL A 123 1.44 20.12 2.64
N GLN A 124 0.67 19.24 3.28
CA GLN A 124 0.25 19.33 4.68
C GLN A 124 1.08 18.42 5.58
N GLU A 125 0.83 18.47 6.91
CA GLU A 125 1.62 17.73 7.91
C GLU A 125 1.68 16.22 7.62
N GLN A 126 0.52 15.58 7.44
CA GLN A 126 0.49 14.13 7.14
C GLN A 126 1.07 13.81 5.75
N THR A 127 1.05 14.75 4.80
CA THR A 127 1.77 14.59 3.53
C THR A 127 3.25 14.40 3.78
N LYS A 128 3.83 15.21 4.68
CA LYS A 128 5.24 15.11 5.08
C LYS A 128 5.53 13.80 5.82
N GLU A 129 4.69 13.45 6.80
CA GLU A 129 4.81 12.20 7.55
C GLU A 129 4.80 10.98 6.63
N HIS A 130 3.84 10.90 5.69
CA HIS A 130 3.74 9.80 4.75
C HIS A 130 4.94 9.73 3.80
N ALA A 131 5.45 10.87 3.33
CA ALA A 131 6.62 10.91 2.47
C ALA A 131 7.86 10.36 3.20
N TRP A 132 8.05 10.71 4.48
CA TRP A 132 9.10 10.15 5.32
C TRP A 132 8.91 8.65 5.56
N LEU A 133 7.69 8.21 5.89
CA LEU A 133 7.40 6.79 6.11
C LEU A 133 7.69 5.95 4.87
N MET A 134 7.29 6.40 3.69
CA MET A 134 7.62 5.70 2.43
C MET A 134 9.13 5.57 2.24
N LYS A 135 9.91 6.60 2.58
CA LYS A 135 11.37 6.57 2.47
C LYS A 135 12.00 5.59 3.45
N VAL A 136 11.58 5.64 4.72
CA VAL A 136 12.11 4.77 5.79
C VAL A 136 11.74 3.31 5.54
N LEU A 137 10.54 3.05 5.02
CA LEU A 137 10.08 1.71 4.67
C LEU A 137 10.66 1.19 3.35
N GLY A 138 11.49 2.01 2.68
CA GLY A 138 12.27 1.57 1.53
C GLY A 138 11.50 1.50 0.23
N ILE A 139 10.39 2.25 0.05
CA ILE A 139 9.67 2.30 -1.21
C ILE A 139 10.52 3.03 -2.26
N PRO A 140 11.02 2.32 -3.29
CA PRO A 140 12.04 2.87 -4.18
C PRO A 140 11.45 3.74 -5.30
N GLN A 141 10.20 3.52 -5.64
CA GLN A 141 9.55 4.07 -6.84
C GLN A 141 8.23 4.74 -6.47
N MET A 142 7.98 5.91 -7.04
CA MET A 142 6.70 6.59 -6.86
C MET A 142 6.29 7.39 -8.08
N ILE A 143 4.98 7.62 -8.18
CA ILE A 143 4.36 8.60 -9.06
C ILE A 143 3.65 9.61 -8.15
N VAL A 144 3.87 10.90 -8.38
CA VAL A 144 3.16 11.96 -7.66
C VAL A 144 1.97 12.42 -8.49
N VAL A 145 0.80 12.40 -7.90
CA VAL A 145 -0.41 12.94 -8.53
C VAL A 145 -0.89 14.19 -7.78
N LEU A 146 -1.11 15.27 -8.51
CA LEU A 146 -1.70 16.50 -7.99
C LEU A 146 -3.20 16.46 -8.30
N ASN A 147 -3.97 16.04 -7.27
CA ASN A 147 -5.39 15.74 -7.40
C ASN A 147 -6.27 16.98 -7.14
N LYS A 148 -7.55 16.87 -7.48
CA LYS A 148 -8.56 17.93 -7.35
C LYS A 148 -8.31 19.13 -8.26
N MET A 149 -7.71 18.92 -9.44
CA MET A 149 -7.49 20.00 -10.41
C MET A 149 -8.80 20.67 -10.90
N ASP A 150 -9.92 19.94 -10.84
CA ASP A 150 -11.26 20.45 -11.12
C ASP A 150 -11.66 21.59 -10.18
N THR A 151 -11.24 21.56 -8.91
CA THR A 151 -11.58 22.59 -7.90
C THR A 151 -10.83 23.91 -8.09
N VAL A 152 -9.76 23.88 -8.90
CA VAL A 152 -8.94 25.07 -9.23
C VAL A 152 -8.99 25.38 -10.73
N ASN A 153 -10.08 25.00 -11.39
CA ASN A 153 -10.31 25.25 -12.81
C ASN A 153 -9.15 24.80 -13.72
N TYR A 154 -8.46 23.71 -13.33
CA TYR A 154 -7.34 23.13 -14.09
C TYR A 154 -6.16 24.10 -14.33
N ASP A 155 -5.96 25.03 -13.37
CA ASP A 155 -4.94 26.09 -13.48
C ASP A 155 -3.51 25.53 -13.43
N GLU A 156 -2.72 25.87 -14.47
CA GLU A 156 -1.32 25.48 -14.58
C GLU A 156 -0.44 26.12 -13.49
N LYS A 157 -0.73 27.36 -13.09
CA LYS A 157 0.06 28.06 -12.06
C LYS A 157 -0.08 27.35 -10.71
N ARG A 158 -1.31 26.96 -10.37
CA ARG A 158 -1.56 26.20 -9.14
C ARG A 158 -0.89 24.83 -9.17
N PHE A 159 -0.94 24.12 -10.29
CA PHE A 159 -0.20 22.88 -10.47
C PHE A 159 1.31 23.07 -10.22
N ASN A 160 1.92 24.07 -10.85
CA ASN A 160 3.35 24.32 -10.72
C ASN A 160 3.75 24.70 -9.29
N GLN A 161 2.93 25.50 -8.59
CA GLN A 161 3.15 25.84 -7.18
C GLN A 161 3.18 24.57 -6.30
N VAL A 162 2.15 23.73 -6.34
CA VAL A 162 2.07 22.53 -5.51
C VAL A 162 3.13 21.51 -5.89
N LYS A 163 3.47 21.42 -7.19
CA LYS A 163 4.58 20.60 -7.68
C LYS A 163 5.91 21.02 -7.08
N GLU A 164 6.18 22.32 -7.01
CA GLU A 164 7.41 22.87 -6.41
C GLU A 164 7.49 22.53 -4.92
N GLU A 165 6.39 22.74 -4.17
CA GLU A 165 6.30 22.40 -2.74
C GLU A 165 6.57 20.91 -2.51
N ALA A 166 5.92 20.02 -3.27
CA ALA A 166 6.10 18.58 -3.18
C ALA A 166 7.53 18.15 -3.59
N THR A 167 8.08 18.77 -4.64
CA THR A 167 9.47 18.52 -5.07
C THR A 167 10.46 18.89 -3.97
N LYS A 168 10.29 20.05 -3.34
CA LYS A 168 11.15 20.49 -2.23
C LYS A 168 11.09 19.51 -1.06
N LEU A 169 9.89 19.07 -0.67
CA LEU A 169 9.71 18.05 0.35
C LEU A 169 10.46 16.77 0.01
N LEU A 170 10.21 16.21 -1.17
CA LEU A 170 10.80 14.93 -1.59
C LEU A 170 12.33 15.00 -1.71
N LYS A 171 12.88 16.12 -2.18
CA LYS A 171 14.34 16.37 -2.19
C LYS A 171 14.92 16.40 -0.78
N THR A 172 14.27 17.08 0.16
CA THR A 172 14.70 17.13 1.56
C THR A 172 14.74 15.74 2.20
N ILE A 173 13.81 14.85 1.80
CA ILE A 173 13.75 13.46 2.26
C ILE A 173 14.80 12.57 1.57
N GLY A 174 15.41 13.04 0.48
CA GLY A 174 16.44 12.32 -0.27
C GLY A 174 15.93 11.45 -1.40
N TYR A 175 14.77 11.78 -1.99
CA TYR A 175 14.33 11.21 -3.26
C TYR A 175 14.97 11.92 -4.46
N LYS A 176 15.25 11.16 -5.53
CA LYS A 176 15.71 11.71 -6.81
C LYS A 176 14.50 12.20 -7.61
N THR A 177 14.09 13.44 -7.39
CA THR A 177 12.83 13.98 -7.93
C THR A 177 12.84 14.16 -9.44
N GLU A 178 14.00 14.17 -10.08
CA GLU A 178 14.15 14.29 -11.53
C GLU A 178 13.54 13.10 -12.28
N ALA A 179 13.51 11.93 -11.65
CA ALA A 179 12.93 10.70 -12.21
C ALA A 179 11.46 10.48 -11.83
N ILE A 180 10.90 11.33 -10.95
CA ILE A 180 9.53 11.15 -10.45
C ILE A 180 8.56 11.93 -11.35
N PRO A 181 7.59 11.28 -11.99
CA PRO A 181 6.55 11.96 -12.75
C PRO A 181 5.56 12.66 -11.82
N PHE A 182 5.20 13.90 -12.16
CA PHE A 182 4.15 14.69 -11.51
C PHE A 182 2.98 14.85 -12.47
N ILE A 183 1.81 14.35 -12.10
CA ILE A 183 0.64 14.27 -12.98
C ILE A 183 -0.51 15.07 -12.38
N PRO A 184 -1.03 16.11 -13.09
CA PRO A 184 -2.24 16.78 -12.68
C PRO A 184 -3.45 15.91 -12.98
N ILE A 185 -4.29 15.63 -11.98
CA ILE A 185 -5.47 14.79 -12.14
C ILE A 185 -6.71 15.39 -11.49
N SER A 186 -7.87 14.95 -11.94
CA SER A 186 -9.11 14.99 -11.15
C SER A 186 -9.60 13.56 -10.99
N ALA A 187 -9.42 12.99 -9.80
CA ALA A 187 -9.89 11.63 -9.50
C ALA A 187 -11.42 11.54 -9.59
N TYR A 188 -12.15 12.60 -9.22
CA TYR A 188 -13.59 12.64 -9.27
C TYR A 188 -14.12 12.64 -10.72
N VAL A 189 -13.57 13.49 -11.57
CA VAL A 189 -13.98 13.59 -12.98
C VAL A 189 -13.36 12.52 -13.87
N GLY A 190 -12.14 12.03 -13.53
CA GLY A 190 -11.35 11.06 -14.28
C GLY A 190 -10.32 11.68 -15.21
N ASP A 191 -10.12 13.00 -15.14
CA ASP A 191 -9.14 13.71 -15.96
C ASP A 191 -7.71 13.22 -15.64
N ASN A 192 -6.95 12.80 -16.65
CA ASN A 192 -5.60 12.25 -16.59
C ASN A 192 -5.42 10.99 -15.69
N VAL A 193 -6.52 10.29 -15.35
CA VAL A 193 -6.41 9.01 -14.64
C VAL A 193 -6.08 7.91 -15.65
N ALA A 194 -7.03 7.42 -16.43
CA ALA A 194 -6.78 6.44 -17.48
C ALA A 194 -6.62 7.09 -18.87
N LYS A 195 -7.32 8.20 -19.09
CA LYS A 195 -7.29 8.94 -20.37
C LYS A 195 -6.78 10.36 -20.13
N LYS A 196 -6.09 10.90 -21.14
CA LYS A 196 -5.62 12.29 -21.11
C LYS A 196 -6.80 13.27 -21.08
N SER A 197 -6.68 14.30 -20.25
CA SER A 197 -7.67 15.35 -20.14
C SER A 197 -7.59 16.30 -21.35
N THR A 198 -8.75 16.70 -21.82
CA THR A 198 -8.88 17.78 -22.82
C THR A 198 -8.87 19.17 -22.20
N LYS A 199 -9.04 19.25 -20.86
CA LYS A 199 -9.12 20.52 -20.11
C LYS A 199 -7.75 21.05 -19.71
N MET A 200 -6.75 20.17 -19.58
CA MET A 200 -5.36 20.52 -19.24
C MET A 200 -4.45 20.45 -20.47
N VAL A 201 -4.75 21.28 -21.49
CA VAL A 201 -4.01 21.30 -22.77
C VAL A 201 -2.53 21.68 -22.62
N TRP A 202 -2.18 22.36 -21.53
CA TRP A 202 -0.81 22.70 -21.15
C TRP A 202 0.00 21.50 -20.68
N TYR A 203 -0.66 20.46 -20.13
CA TYR A 203 0.02 19.25 -19.68
C TYR A 203 0.25 18.29 -20.85
N LYS A 204 1.52 18.05 -21.20
CA LYS A 204 1.91 17.16 -22.29
C LYS A 204 2.39 15.78 -21.83
N GLY A 205 2.38 15.54 -20.51
CA GLY A 205 2.82 14.29 -19.91
C GLY A 205 1.81 13.13 -20.09
N PRO A 206 2.13 11.96 -19.51
CA PRO A 206 1.26 10.78 -19.54
C PRO A 206 0.05 10.93 -18.61
N SER A 207 -1.01 10.13 -18.86
CA SER A 207 -2.02 9.82 -17.83
C SER A 207 -1.40 8.97 -16.72
N LEU A 208 -2.12 8.80 -15.60
CA LEU A 208 -1.61 7.97 -14.50
C LEU A 208 -1.37 6.51 -14.95
N VAL A 209 -2.30 5.92 -15.71
CA VAL A 209 -2.15 4.54 -16.22
C VAL A 209 -0.95 4.43 -17.17
N GLU A 210 -0.77 5.40 -18.08
CA GLU A 210 0.41 5.43 -18.95
C GLU A 210 1.72 5.59 -18.15
N ALA A 211 1.71 6.39 -17.09
CA ALA A 211 2.87 6.59 -16.22
C ALA A 211 3.20 5.34 -15.40
N LEU A 212 2.20 4.59 -14.93
CA LEU A 212 2.40 3.30 -14.25
C LEU A 212 3.13 2.31 -15.19
N ASP A 213 2.74 2.25 -16.46
CA ASP A 213 3.38 1.38 -17.42
C ASP A 213 4.81 1.84 -17.81
N ALA A 214 5.05 3.14 -17.85
CA ALA A 214 6.32 3.71 -18.30
C ALA A 214 7.38 3.82 -17.19
N HIS A 215 6.98 4.20 -15.98
CA HIS A 215 7.92 4.58 -14.91
C HIS A 215 8.09 3.52 -13.83
N ILE A 216 7.09 2.62 -13.65
CA ILE A 216 7.24 1.54 -12.67
C ILE A 216 7.98 0.37 -13.31
N THR A 217 8.96 -0.14 -12.58
CA THR A 217 9.79 -1.28 -12.99
C THR A 217 9.70 -2.39 -11.96
N MET A 218 9.94 -3.63 -12.41
CA MET A 218 9.99 -4.77 -11.50
C MET A 218 11.19 -4.60 -10.54
N PRO A 219 10.99 -4.59 -9.22
CA PRO A 219 12.11 -4.61 -8.29
C PRO A 219 12.88 -5.92 -8.42
N GLU A 220 14.17 -5.89 -8.10
CA GLU A 220 14.98 -7.08 -8.05
C GLU A 220 14.45 -8.02 -6.94
N LYS A 221 14.04 -9.22 -7.33
CA LYS A 221 13.48 -10.21 -6.41
C LYS A 221 14.61 -11.03 -5.75
N PRO A 222 14.81 -10.95 -4.43
CA PRO A 222 15.90 -11.65 -3.73
C PRO A 222 15.59 -13.14 -3.51
N VAL A 223 15.39 -13.90 -4.59
CA VAL A 223 15.01 -15.32 -4.57
C VAL A 223 16.11 -16.23 -4.00
N ALA A 224 17.39 -15.83 -4.13
CA ALA A 224 18.53 -16.60 -3.63
C ALA A 224 18.80 -16.41 -2.12
N LYS A 225 18.14 -15.46 -1.48
CA LYS A 225 18.27 -15.24 -0.02
C LYS A 225 17.45 -16.29 0.75
N PRO A 226 17.76 -16.51 2.04
CA PRO A 226 16.91 -17.33 2.91
C PRO A 226 15.46 -16.85 2.92
N LEU A 227 14.52 -17.78 3.00
CA LEU A 227 13.09 -17.45 3.07
C LEU A 227 12.80 -16.59 4.31
N ARG A 228 12.15 -15.45 4.09
CA ARG A 228 11.57 -14.60 5.14
C ARG A 228 10.17 -14.19 4.70
N TRP A 229 9.19 -14.60 5.48
CA TRP A 229 7.78 -14.38 5.24
C TRP A 229 7.09 -13.82 6.49
N PRO A 230 6.99 -12.50 6.64
CA PRO A 230 6.28 -11.86 7.75
C PRO A 230 4.78 -12.15 7.69
N VAL A 231 4.23 -12.60 8.81
CA VAL A 231 2.79 -12.88 8.95
C VAL A 231 2.04 -11.56 9.15
N GLN A 232 1.09 -11.28 8.27
CA GLN A 232 0.23 -10.12 8.35
C GLN A 232 -1.02 -10.38 9.17
N ASP A 233 -1.62 -11.56 9.00
CA ASP A 233 -2.80 -12.01 9.71
C ASP A 233 -2.89 -13.54 9.71
N VAL A 234 -3.77 -14.10 10.55
CA VAL A 234 -3.97 -15.54 10.64
C VAL A 234 -5.46 -15.85 10.69
N TYR A 235 -5.91 -16.66 9.75
CA TYR A 235 -7.30 -17.09 9.63
C TYR A 235 -7.46 -18.57 9.93
N THR A 236 -8.62 -18.95 10.45
CA THR A 236 -9.07 -20.33 10.49
C THR A 236 -10.18 -20.51 9.48
N ILE A 237 -9.95 -21.37 8.49
CA ILE A 237 -10.92 -21.64 7.41
C ILE A 237 -11.48 -23.05 7.63
N THR A 238 -12.80 -23.15 7.75
CA THR A 238 -13.48 -24.46 7.92
C THR A 238 -13.16 -25.38 6.77
N GLY A 239 -12.71 -26.60 7.08
CA GLY A 239 -12.30 -27.62 6.10
C GLY A 239 -10.88 -27.46 5.54
N VAL A 240 -10.22 -26.32 5.80
CA VAL A 240 -8.83 -26.06 5.37
C VAL A 240 -7.87 -26.06 6.57
N GLY A 241 -8.21 -25.35 7.64
CA GLY A 241 -7.38 -25.24 8.84
C GLY A 241 -6.81 -23.85 9.04
N THR A 242 -5.59 -23.76 9.57
CA THR A 242 -4.89 -22.51 9.85
C THR A 242 -4.25 -21.95 8.58
N VAL A 243 -4.59 -20.72 8.26
CA VAL A 243 -4.14 -20.01 7.06
C VAL A 243 -3.55 -18.65 7.45
N PRO A 244 -2.24 -18.59 7.77
CA PRO A 244 -1.54 -17.31 7.83
C PRO A 244 -1.43 -16.69 6.44
N VAL A 245 -1.46 -15.36 6.40
CA VAL A 245 -1.32 -14.57 5.18
C VAL A 245 -0.20 -13.55 5.32
N GLY A 246 0.47 -13.24 4.22
CA GLY A 246 1.53 -12.25 4.20
C GLY A 246 2.25 -12.18 2.87
N ARG A 247 3.17 -11.22 2.74
CA ARG A 247 4.05 -11.06 1.59
C ARG A 247 5.36 -11.82 1.80
N VAL A 248 5.80 -12.54 0.79
CA VAL A 248 7.15 -13.13 0.77
C VAL A 248 8.17 -12.01 0.53
N GLU A 249 9.09 -11.80 1.48
CA GLU A 249 10.12 -10.76 1.37
C GLU A 249 11.38 -11.27 0.67
N THR A 250 11.84 -12.44 1.04
CA THR A 250 13.04 -13.06 0.46
C THR A 250 12.86 -14.57 0.35
N GLY A 251 13.66 -15.20 -0.52
CA GLY A 251 13.63 -16.65 -0.73
C GLY A 251 12.40 -17.13 -1.49
N VAL A 252 12.23 -18.42 -1.58
CA VAL A 252 11.10 -19.08 -2.26
C VAL A 252 10.51 -20.08 -1.29
N MET A 253 9.17 -20.17 -1.21
CA MET A 253 8.49 -21.24 -0.48
C MET A 253 7.72 -22.12 -1.47
N LYS A 254 7.66 -23.41 -1.19
CA LYS A 254 6.98 -24.42 -2.02
C LYS A 254 6.02 -25.25 -1.18
N VAL A 255 5.05 -25.82 -1.84
CA VAL A 255 4.19 -26.85 -1.23
C VAL A 255 5.05 -27.99 -0.69
N ASN A 256 4.72 -28.49 0.49
CA ASN A 256 5.44 -29.50 1.31
C ASN A 256 6.72 -28.96 2.03
N ASP A 257 7.11 -27.69 1.86
CA ASP A 257 8.15 -27.13 2.71
C ASP A 257 7.71 -27.12 4.19
N VAL A 258 8.70 -27.33 5.08
CA VAL A 258 8.49 -27.17 6.52
C VAL A 258 8.98 -25.79 6.94
N LEU A 259 8.05 -24.99 7.42
CA LEU A 259 8.32 -23.66 7.94
C LEU A 259 8.50 -23.68 9.46
N GLN A 260 9.30 -22.74 9.95
CA GLN A 260 9.38 -22.39 11.37
C GLN A 260 8.98 -20.93 11.53
N PHE A 261 8.04 -20.68 12.44
CA PHE A 261 7.52 -19.34 12.77
C PHE A 261 8.21 -18.84 14.04
N GLU A 262 8.84 -17.67 13.94
CA GLU A 262 9.54 -17.02 15.05
C GLU A 262 8.87 -15.68 15.42
N PRO A 263 8.80 -15.30 16.69
CA PRO A 263 9.43 -15.92 17.86
C PRO A 263 8.62 -17.08 18.49
N ALA A 264 7.53 -17.53 17.87
CA ALA A 264 6.69 -18.61 18.42
C ALA A 264 7.43 -19.96 18.54
N GLY A 265 8.47 -20.20 17.75
CA GLY A 265 9.26 -21.44 17.77
C GLY A 265 8.52 -22.67 17.19
N VAL A 266 7.34 -22.48 16.57
CA VAL A 266 6.49 -23.56 16.07
C VAL A 266 6.80 -23.91 14.62
N LYS A 267 6.64 -25.19 14.27
CA LYS A 267 6.89 -25.71 12.92
C LYS A 267 5.59 -26.18 12.29
N GLY A 268 5.46 -25.92 10.99
CA GLY A 268 4.31 -26.38 10.22
C GLY A 268 4.68 -26.69 8.78
N GLU A 269 3.97 -27.64 8.18
CA GLU A 269 4.15 -28.08 6.80
C GLU A 269 3.16 -27.37 5.88
N ILE A 270 3.63 -26.82 4.77
CA ILE A 270 2.80 -26.18 3.75
C ILE A 270 1.98 -27.23 3.00
N LYS A 271 0.66 -27.14 3.04
CA LYS A 271 -0.26 -28.02 2.30
C LYS A 271 -0.71 -27.43 0.98
N SER A 272 -0.95 -26.11 0.97
CA SER A 272 -1.27 -25.38 -0.25
C SER A 272 -0.89 -23.92 -0.09
N ILE A 273 -0.61 -23.27 -1.21
CA ILE A 273 -0.34 -21.84 -1.31
C ILE A 273 -1.39 -21.25 -2.25
N GLU A 274 -2.03 -20.16 -1.85
CA GLU A 274 -3.07 -19.49 -2.62
C GLU A 274 -2.73 -18.01 -2.81
N MET A 275 -2.89 -17.54 -4.03
CA MET A 275 -2.76 -16.13 -4.40
C MET A 275 -3.95 -15.77 -5.30
N HIS A 276 -4.70 -14.70 -4.95
CA HIS A 276 -5.88 -14.24 -5.70
C HIS A 276 -6.91 -15.36 -6.02
N HIS A 277 -7.22 -16.21 -5.03
CA HIS A 277 -8.13 -17.36 -5.17
C HIS A 277 -7.66 -18.44 -6.15
N GLN A 278 -6.37 -18.48 -6.46
CA GLN A 278 -5.75 -19.51 -7.27
C GLN A 278 -4.64 -20.22 -6.49
N GLN A 279 -4.65 -21.56 -6.55
CA GLN A 279 -3.57 -22.34 -5.97
C GLN A 279 -2.32 -22.24 -6.84
N ILE A 280 -1.17 -22.02 -6.20
CA ILE A 280 0.13 -21.95 -6.84
C ILE A 280 1.10 -22.95 -6.20
N PRO A 281 2.02 -23.56 -6.98
CA PRO A 281 2.97 -24.55 -6.44
C PRO A 281 4.11 -23.92 -5.62
N GLU A 282 4.45 -22.68 -5.90
CA GLU A 282 5.51 -21.93 -5.21
C GLU A 282 5.17 -20.44 -5.12
N ALA A 283 5.68 -19.79 -4.07
CA ALA A 283 5.60 -18.32 -3.90
C ALA A 283 7.01 -17.73 -3.84
N LYS A 284 7.16 -16.56 -4.48
CA LYS A 284 8.41 -15.81 -4.67
C LYS A 284 8.35 -14.45 -3.98
N PRO A 285 9.51 -13.78 -3.77
CA PRO A 285 9.52 -12.43 -3.21
C PRO A 285 8.59 -11.49 -3.97
N GLY A 286 7.78 -10.75 -3.21
CA GLY A 286 6.75 -9.86 -3.71
C GLY A 286 5.35 -10.48 -3.77
N ASP A 287 5.19 -11.79 -3.71
CA ASP A 287 3.88 -12.43 -3.77
C ASP A 287 3.18 -12.32 -2.41
N ASN A 288 1.93 -11.83 -2.42
CA ASN A 288 1.04 -11.85 -1.27
C ASN A 288 0.23 -13.15 -1.29
N VAL A 289 0.44 -13.98 -0.30
CA VAL A 289 -0.12 -15.33 -0.29
C VAL A 289 -0.82 -15.69 1.02
N GLY A 290 -1.85 -16.51 0.91
CA GLY A 290 -2.41 -17.30 2.00
C GLY A 290 -1.85 -18.71 1.93
N VAL A 291 -1.37 -19.23 3.05
CA VAL A 291 -0.71 -20.54 3.10
C VAL A 291 -1.44 -21.44 4.09
N ASN A 292 -1.96 -22.56 3.60
CA ASN A 292 -2.50 -23.57 4.51
C ASN A 292 -1.33 -24.33 5.17
N VAL A 293 -1.22 -24.20 6.48
CA VAL A 293 -0.13 -24.77 7.27
C VAL A 293 -0.66 -25.86 8.20
N ARG A 294 -0.17 -27.08 8.03
CA ARG A 294 -0.48 -28.21 8.90
C ARG A 294 0.45 -28.25 10.10
N GLY A 295 -0.09 -28.61 11.27
CA GLY A 295 0.67 -28.77 12.51
C GLY A 295 0.80 -27.52 13.36
N VAL A 296 0.12 -26.43 12.96
CA VAL A 296 0.09 -25.15 13.69
C VAL A 296 -1.35 -24.72 13.89
N SER A 297 -1.71 -24.30 15.10
CA SER A 297 -3.02 -23.68 15.38
C SER A 297 -2.95 -22.17 15.27
N LYS A 298 -4.12 -21.53 15.12
CA LYS A 298 -4.22 -20.07 15.02
C LYS A 298 -3.66 -19.35 16.28
N GLU A 299 -3.79 -19.96 17.44
CA GLU A 299 -3.38 -19.41 18.73
C GLU A 299 -1.85 -19.43 18.91
N GLN A 300 -1.16 -20.28 18.15
CA GLN A 300 0.31 -20.45 18.24
C GLN A 300 1.09 -19.44 17.41
N ILE A 301 0.47 -18.84 16.39
CA ILE A 301 1.09 -17.86 15.50
C ILE A 301 0.24 -16.59 15.46
N ARG A 302 0.87 -15.47 15.23
CA ARG A 302 0.20 -14.16 15.24
C ARG A 302 0.81 -13.20 14.23
N ARG A 303 0.09 -12.12 13.96
CA ARG A 303 0.63 -10.99 13.22
C ARG A 303 1.96 -10.53 13.81
N GLY A 304 2.94 -10.33 12.95
CA GLY A 304 4.29 -9.90 13.32
C GLY A 304 5.30 -11.03 13.48
N ASP A 305 4.85 -12.28 13.57
CA ASP A 305 5.76 -13.42 13.48
C ASP A 305 6.37 -13.48 12.08
N VAL A 306 7.57 -14.05 11.96
CA VAL A 306 8.24 -14.26 10.68
C VAL A 306 8.48 -15.74 10.46
N ALA A 307 8.05 -16.26 9.31
CA ALA A 307 8.35 -17.63 8.93
C ALA A 307 9.59 -17.70 8.02
N GLY A 308 10.34 -18.78 8.18
CA GLY A 308 11.43 -19.20 7.30
C GLY A 308 11.45 -20.71 7.18
N HIS A 309 12.28 -21.26 6.30
CA HIS A 309 12.47 -22.71 6.29
C HIS A 309 13.00 -23.20 7.64
N ALA A 310 12.51 -24.35 8.11
CA ALA A 310 12.92 -24.91 9.39
C ALA A 310 14.45 -25.23 9.47
N THR A 311 15.11 -25.35 8.31
CA THR A 311 16.57 -25.51 8.19
C THR A 311 17.33 -24.19 8.32
N ASN A 312 16.67 -23.04 8.14
CA ASN A 312 17.23 -21.70 8.27
C ASN A 312 16.16 -20.73 8.80
N PRO A 313 15.73 -20.89 10.06
CA PRO A 313 14.69 -20.05 10.65
C PRO A 313 15.15 -18.61 10.83
N PRO A 314 14.21 -17.65 10.98
CA PRO A 314 14.52 -16.29 11.36
C PRO A 314 15.26 -16.23 12.71
N THR A 315 16.18 -15.28 12.84
CA THR A 315 16.91 -15.09 14.10
C THR A 315 16.05 -14.29 15.09
N VAL A 316 15.84 -14.83 16.28
CA VAL A 316 15.19 -14.12 17.39
C VAL A 316 16.26 -13.44 18.25
N VAL A 317 16.07 -12.15 18.51
CA VAL A 317 16.98 -11.37 19.36
C VAL A 317 16.20 -10.75 20.52
N LYS A 318 16.85 -10.62 21.68
CA LYS A 318 16.30 -9.91 22.85
C LYS A 318 16.76 -8.47 22.88
N GLU A 319 17.94 -8.20 22.34
CA GLU A 319 18.56 -6.88 22.28
C GLU A 319 19.14 -6.63 20.91
N PHE A 320 19.09 -5.40 20.45
CA PHE A 320 19.72 -4.96 19.21
C PHE A 320 20.20 -3.52 19.31
N THR A 321 21.17 -3.16 18.49
CA THR A 321 21.64 -1.77 18.32
C THR A 321 21.09 -1.22 17.03
N ALA A 322 20.49 -0.03 17.10
CA ALA A 322 19.94 0.65 15.93
C ALA A 322 20.41 2.10 15.86
N GLN A 323 20.69 2.59 14.67
CA GLN A 323 20.82 4.01 14.39
C GLN A 323 19.44 4.59 14.10
N ILE A 324 19.05 5.62 14.83
CA ILE A 324 17.77 6.29 14.67
C ILE A 324 17.96 7.72 14.17
N VAL A 325 16.94 8.21 13.43
CA VAL A 325 16.81 9.62 13.05
C VAL A 325 15.52 10.14 13.67
N VAL A 326 15.64 11.12 14.54
CA VAL A 326 14.45 11.75 15.16
C VAL A 326 13.90 12.80 14.21
N LEU A 327 12.73 12.55 13.66
CA LEU A 327 12.04 13.47 12.76
C LEU A 327 11.24 14.51 13.53
N GLN A 328 10.49 14.06 14.52
CA GLN A 328 9.69 14.90 15.41
C GLN A 328 9.46 14.15 16.72
N HIS A 329 9.65 14.83 17.83
CA HIS A 329 9.34 14.31 19.15
C HIS A 329 8.85 15.45 20.06
N PRO A 330 7.75 15.28 20.80
CA PRO A 330 7.18 16.34 21.63
C PRO A 330 8.02 16.69 22.85
N THR A 331 8.89 15.79 23.27
CA THR A 331 9.73 15.94 24.48
C THR A 331 11.15 15.43 24.24
N VAL A 332 12.00 15.51 25.24
CA VAL A 332 13.37 14.96 25.19
C VAL A 332 13.34 13.45 25.36
N ILE A 333 14.07 12.74 24.52
CA ILE A 333 14.28 11.28 24.65
C ILE A 333 15.34 11.04 25.73
N THR A 334 14.96 10.34 26.79
CA THR A 334 15.83 10.04 27.93
C THR A 334 15.91 8.55 28.19
N LYS A 335 16.83 8.12 29.05
CA LYS A 335 16.92 6.72 29.50
C LYS A 335 15.59 6.26 30.11
N GLY A 336 15.12 5.10 29.70
CA GLY A 336 13.83 4.55 30.10
C GLY A 336 12.67 4.89 29.15
N TYR A 337 12.92 5.66 28.08
CA TYR A 337 11.93 5.87 27.03
C TYR A 337 11.59 4.55 26.34
N THR A 338 10.30 4.22 26.29
CA THR A 338 9.80 2.94 25.76
C THR A 338 8.84 3.16 24.60
N PRO A 339 9.37 3.45 23.40
CA PRO A 339 8.54 3.61 22.21
C PRO A 339 8.05 2.26 21.66
N VAL A 340 7.03 2.31 20.84
CA VAL A 340 6.62 1.18 20.03
C VAL A 340 7.42 1.18 18.72
N PHE A 341 8.17 0.12 18.48
CA PHE A 341 8.87 -0.13 17.23
C PHE A 341 7.94 -0.87 16.26
N HIS A 342 7.83 -0.36 15.06
CA HIS A 342 7.13 -1.00 13.95
C HIS A 342 8.16 -1.51 12.95
N CYS A 343 8.11 -2.81 12.64
CA CYS A 343 8.95 -3.42 11.62
C CYS A 343 8.08 -4.38 10.79
N HIS A 344 7.87 -4.10 9.52
CA HIS A 344 6.93 -4.82 8.66
C HIS A 344 5.55 -4.95 9.34
N THR A 345 5.15 -6.16 9.64
CA THR A 345 3.86 -6.46 10.28
C THR A 345 3.92 -6.45 11.80
N SER A 346 5.12 -6.39 12.39
CA SER A 346 5.34 -6.42 13.84
C SER A 346 5.24 -5.04 14.47
N SER A 347 4.75 -5.01 15.73
CA SER A 347 4.68 -3.80 16.56
C SER A 347 5.01 -4.18 17.99
N ILE A 348 6.16 -3.76 18.49
CA ILE A 348 6.72 -4.18 19.78
C ILE A 348 7.20 -2.96 20.55
N ALA A 349 6.83 -2.86 21.85
CA ALA A 349 7.41 -1.88 22.73
C ALA A 349 8.84 -2.29 23.11
N CYS A 350 9.79 -1.40 22.94
CA CYS A 350 11.21 -1.61 23.30
C CYS A 350 11.68 -0.48 24.22
N GLN A 351 12.54 -0.80 25.19
CA GLN A 351 13.15 0.17 26.10
C GLN A 351 14.58 0.44 25.69
#